data_308c48455d212260240731e1172313e8
#
_entry.id   308c48455d212260240731e1172313e8
#
_cell.length_a   1.000
_cell.length_b   1.000
_cell.length_c   1.000
_cell.angle_alpha   90.00
_cell.angle_beta   90.00
_cell.angle_gamma   90.00
#
_symmetry.space_group_name_H-M   'P 1'
#
loop_
_entity.id
_entity.type
_entity.pdbx_description
1 polymer ?
#
loop_
_entity_poly.entity_id
_entity_poly.type
_entity_poly.pdbx_seq_one_letter_code
_entity_poly.pdbx_strand_id
1 'polypeptide(L)'
;MAYSLSNAATAGPEAARFVVGPGDSIVVTEMEHHANLVPWQMLAQRTGATLRWLSVTDEGRLDVSAHHSKIDQSTKVVAVTHQSNVLGTVNPVDVLVARARAVGALIVLDACQSVPHQPVDVADMGVDFVVFSGHKMLGPLGIGVLWGRPELLAAMPPFLTGGSMIEVVRMEGSTFAAPPQRFEAGVPMAAQAVGLAAACDYLSALPGGMSAVEAHERRLVAYTLAGLAENPGVRVIGPVTTEARGGAVSFDVRGIHPHDVGQVLDDLGVEVRVGHHCAWPLARRFGVAATTRATFYLYNDEADIDALVDGVREAQRFFKVAG
;
A
#
# COMPACT_ATOMS: atom_id res chain seq x y z
N MET A 1 3.69 -2.92 -13.57
CA MET A 1 2.71 -4.01 -13.73
C MET A 1 1.62 -3.66 -14.76
N ALA A 2 0.65 -2.79 -14.48
CA ALA A 2 -0.49 -2.52 -15.37
C ALA A 2 -0.09 -2.16 -16.82
N TYR A 3 0.99 -1.40 -17.02
CA TYR A 3 1.51 -1.10 -18.35
C TYR A 3 2.12 -2.32 -19.05
N SER A 4 2.83 -3.21 -18.32
CA SER A 4 3.31 -4.47 -18.92
C SER A 4 2.14 -5.32 -19.40
N LEU A 5 1.07 -5.43 -18.62
CA LEU A 5 -0.14 -6.16 -19.02
C LEU A 5 -0.83 -5.48 -20.23
N SER A 6 -0.81 -4.14 -20.31
CA SER A 6 -1.32 -3.43 -21.50
C SER A 6 -0.55 -3.78 -22.78
N ASN A 7 0.74 -4.09 -22.69
CA ASN A 7 1.60 -4.43 -23.81
C ASN A 7 1.53 -5.93 -24.17
N ALA A 8 0.91 -6.77 -23.35
CA ALA A 8 0.97 -8.23 -23.49
C ALA A 8 0.34 -8.75 -24.80
N ALA A 9 -0.71 -8.11 -25.28
CA ALA A 9 -1.41 -8.54 -26.50
C ALA A 9 -0.53 -8.50 -27.76
N THR A 10 0.53 -7.69 -27.76
CA THR A 10 1.47 -7.53 -28.90
C THR A 10 2.86 -8.11 -28.63
N ALA A 11 3.08 -8.69 -27.44
CA ALA A 11 4.41 -9.12 -27.00
C ALA A 11 4.77 -10.58 -27.33
N GLY A 12 3.90 -11.28 -28.07
CA GLY A 12 4.13 -12.66 -28.47
C GLY A 12 3.52 -13.72 -27.54
N PRO A 13 3.66 -15.01 -27.88
CA PRO A 13 2.92 -16.09 -27.23
C PRO A 13 3.30 -16.29 -25.73
N GLU A 14 4.52 -16.01 -25.34
CA GLU A 14 4.97 -16.13 -23.93
C GLU A 14 4.20 -15.18 -23.02
N ALA A 15 3.80 -14.01 -23.53
CA ALA A 15 3.02 -13.03 -22.80
C ALA A 15 1.51 -13.32 -22.75
N ALA A 16 1.03 -14.38 -23.38
CA ALA A 16 -0.41 -14.67 -23.52
C ALA A 16 -1.16 -14.73 -22.18
N ARG A 17 -0.51 -15.22 -21.12
CA ARG A 17 -1.10 -15.29 -19.78
C ARG A 17 -1.37 -13.92 -19.15
N PHE A 18 -0.71 -12.87 -19.64
CA PHE A 18 -0.85 -11.48 -19.17
C PHE A 18 -1.85 -10.66 -19.99
N VAL A 19 -2.38 -11.24 -21.05
CA VAL A 19 -3.38 -10.56 -21.88
C VAL A 19 -4.66 -10.38 -21.06
N VAL A 20 -5.14 -9.14 -21.03
CA VAL A 20 -6.39 -8.74 -20.39
C VAL A 20 -7.29 -8.12 -21.45
N GLY A 21 -8.56 -8.52 -21.51
CA GLY A 21 -9.49 -8.09 -22.55
C GLY A 21 -10.94 -8.04 -22.10
N PRO A 22 -11.88 -7.83 -23.05
CA PRO A 22 -13.30 -7.87 -22.76
C PRO A 22 -13.72 -9.24 -22.18
N GLY A 23 -14.53 -9.22 -21.13
CA GLY A 23 -14.95 -10.41 -20.40
C GLY A 23 -14.04 -10.77 -19.22
N ASP A 24 -12.83 -10.24 -19.18
CA ASP A 24 -11.93 -10.41 -18.04
C ASP A 24 -12.25 -9.39 -16.92
N SER A 25 -11.83 -9.71 -15.69
CA SER A 25 -11.94 -8.79 -14.55
C SER A 25 -10.61 -8.59 -13.82
N ILE A 26 -10.48 -7.40 -13.22
CA ILE A 26 -9.41 -7.02 -12.30
C ILE A 26 -10.07 -6.74 -10.95
N VAL A 27 -9.56 -7.33 -9.89
CA VAL A 27 -10.10 -7.15 -8.54
C VAL A 27 -9.12 -6.38 -7.69
N VAL A 28 -9.60 -5.34 -7.02
CA VAL A 28 -8.86 -4.51 -6.05
C VAL A 28 -9.62 -4.47 -4.72
N THR A 29 -9.16 -3.68 -3.75
CA THR A 29 -9.95 -3.39 -2.56
C THR A 29 -10.37 -1.92 -2.52
N GLU A 30 -11.39 -1.62 -1.72
CA GLU A 30 -11.86 -0.24 -1.51
C GLU A 30 -10.86 0.59 -0.70
N MET A 31 -9.85 -0.03 -0.06
CA MET A 31 -8.82 0.63 0.74
C MET A 31 -7.49 0.88 0.01
N GLU A 32 -7.44 0.65 -1.32
CA GLU A 32 -6.19 0.82 -2.07
C GLU A 32 -5.69 2.27 -2.06
N HIS A 33 -4.38 2.43 -1.92
CA HIS A 33 -3.72 3.67 -2.31
C HIS A 33 -3.94 3.92 -3.81
N HIS A 34 -4.06 5.18 -4.23
CA HIS A 34 -4.28 5.53 -5.64
C HIS A 34 -3.25 4.89 -6.59
N ALA A 35 -2.01 4.65 -6.15
CA ALA A 35 -0.98 3.99 -6.95
C ALA A 35 -1.29 2.51 -7.24
N ASN A 36 -2.11 1.85 -6.41
CA ASN A 36 -2.58 0.49 -6.62
C ASN A 36 -4.06 0.42 -7.05
N LEU A 37 -4.68 1.54 -7.39
CA LEU A 37 -6.04 1.62 -7.92
C LEU A 37 -6.06 2.18 -9.36
N VAL A 38 -5.52 3.39 -9.54
CA VAL A 38 -5.62 4.14 -10.80
C VAL A 38 -4.98 3.40 -11.98
N PRO A 39 -3.80 2.77 -11.86
CA PRO A 39 -3.23 1.99 -12.97
C PRO A 39 -4.13 0.84 -13.42
N TRP A 40 -4.84 0.20 -12.52
CA TRP A 40 -5.78 -0.88 -12.82
C TRP A 40 -7.07 -0.37 -13.48
N GLN A 41 -7.58 0.79 -13.06
CA GLN A 41 -8.67 1.50 -13.74
C GLN A 41 -8.30 1.81 -15.20
N MET A 42 -7.08 2.34 -15.40
CA MET A 42 -6.58 2.66 -16.74
C MET A 42 -6.37 1.40 -17.59
N LEU A 43 -5.91 0.30 -17.02
CA LEU A 43 -5.80 -0.98 -17.72
C LEU A 43 -7.18 -1.49 -18.14
N ALA A 44 -8.13 -1.53 -17.23
CA ALA A 44 -9.50 -1.95 -17.49
C ALA A 44 -10.14 -1.11 -18.62
N GLN A 45 -9.98 0.22 -18.57
CA GLN A 45 -10.49 1.12 -19.60
C GLN A 45 -9.88 0.85 -20.97
N ARG A 46 -8.55 0.61 -21.06
CA ARG A 46 -7.86 0.35 -22.34
C ARG A 46 -8.21 -0.99 -22.95
N THR A 47 -8.45 -2.00 -22.10
CA THR A 47 -8.63 -3.38 -22.55
C THR A 47 -10.08 -3.83 -22.61
N GLY A 48 -11.02 -3.03 -22.10
CA GLY A 48 -12.43 -3.41 -22.00
C GLY A 48 -12.72 -4.41 -20.87
N ALA A 49 -11.77 -4.67 -19.98
CA ALA A 49 -11.97 -5.49 -18.80
C ALA A 49 -12.81 -4.77 -17.74
N THR A 50 -13.38 -5.52 -16.81
CA THR A 50 -14.19 -4.97 -15.71
C THR A 50 -13.34 -4.81 -14.45
N LEU A 51 -13.36 -3.63 -13.83
CA LEU A 51 -12.81 -3.44 -12.49
C LEU A 51 -13.88 -3.81 -11.45
N ARG A 52 -13.50 -4.68 -10.51
CA ARG A 52 -14.31 -5.08 -9.35
C ARG A 52 -13.55 -4.78 -8.07
N TRP A 53 -14.25 -4.69 -6.95
CA TRP A 53 -13.58 -4.47 -5.66
C TRP A 53 -14.23 -5.23 -4.52
N LEU A 54 -13.41 -5.52 -3.51
CA LEU A 54 -13.83 -5.99 -2.20
C LEU A 54 -14.05 -4.78 -1.29
N SER A 55 -15.17 -4.76 -0.60
CA SER A 55 -15.57 -3.65 0.27
C SER A 55 -14.85 -3.69 1.62
N VAL A 56 -14.95 -2.59 2.35
CA VAL A 56 -14.44 -2.45 3.72
C VAL A 56 -15.63 -2.42 4.68
N THR A 57 -15.52 -3.14 5.81
CA THR A 57 -16.53 -3.14 6.87
C THR A 57 -16.57 -1.80 7.62
N ASP A 58 -17.58 -1.56 8.44
CA ASP A 58 -17.67 -0.35 9.26
C ASP A 58 -16.54 -0.25 10.30
N GLU A 59 -15.99 -1.40 10.73
CA GLU A 59 -14.84 -1.48 11.63
C GLU A 59 -13.50 -1.27 10.90
N GLY A 60 -13.51 -1.06 9.58
CA GLY A 60 -12.29 -0.81 8.79
C GLY A 60 -11.52 -2.09 8.45
N ARG A 61 -12.18 -3.25 8.41
CA ARG A 61 -11.60 -4.51 7.96
C ARG A 61 -11.98 -4.81 6.52
N LEU A 62 -11.14 -5.55 5.79
CA LEU A 62 -11.52 -6.04 4.47
C LEU A 62 -12.65 -7.07 4.59
N ASP A 63 -13.76 -6.83 3.89
CA ASP A 63 -14.83 -7.80 3.80
C ASP A 63 -14.49 -8.91 2.81
N VAL A 64 -13.97 -10.00 3.35
CA VAL A 64 -13.64 -11.19 2.54
C VAL A 64 -14.84 -12.11 2.31
N SER A 65 -16.02 -11.82 2.85
CA SER A 65 -17.20 -12.68 2.68
C SER A 65 -17.63 -12.80 1.21
N ALA A 66 -17.43 -11.73 0.44
CA ALA A 66 -17.77 -11.66 -0.98
C ALA A 66 -16.62 -12.13 -1.93
N HIS A 67 -15.46 -12.60 -1.40
CA HIS A 67 -14.32 -12.89 -2.25
C HIS A 67 -14.61 -13.96 -3.33
N HIS A 68 -15.42 -14.97 -3.04
CA HIS A 68 -15.80 -16.00 -4.03
C HIS A 68 -16.62 -15.44 -5.20
N SER A 69 -17.46 -14.43 -4.97
CA SER A 69 -18.27 -13.80 -6.02
C SER A 69 -17.54 -12.70 -6.78
N LYS A 70 -16.56 -12.08 -6.17
CA LYS A 70 -15.75 -11.01 -6.79
C LYS A 70 -14.56 -11.54 -7.55
N ILE A 71 -13.93 -12.62 -7.07
CA ILE A 71 -12.80 -13.31 -7.68
C ILE A 71 -13.32 -14.63 -8.27
N ASP A 72 -13.58 -14.66 -9.56
CA ASP A 72 -14.14 -15.79 -10.30
C ASP A 72 -13.27 -16.17 -11.51
N GLN A 73 -13.75 -17.05 -12.37
CA GLN A 73 -13.01 -17.54 -13.54
C GLN A 73 -12.67 -16.45 -14.57
N SER A 74 -13.36 -15.29 -14.52
CA SER A 74 -13.03 -14.14 -15.36
C SER A 74 -11.87 -13.30 -14.80
N THR A 75 -11.47 -13.54 -13.55
CA THR A 75 -10.48 -12.71 -12.88
C THR A 75 -9.08 -13.01 -13.40
N LYS A 76 -8.40 -11.98 -13.92
CA LYS A 76 -7.01 -12.06 -14.38
C LYS A 76 -6.01 -11.56 -13.35
N VAL A 77 -6.38 -10.55 -12.58
CA VAL A 77 -5.52 -9.92 -11.59
C VAL A 77 -6.31 -9.64 -10.31
N VAL A 78 -5.69 -9.96 -9.19
CA VAL A 78 -6.10 -9.52 -7.86
C VAL A 78 -4.97 -8.63 -7.33
N ALA A 79 -5.21 -7.33 -7.21
CA ALA A 79 -4.21 -6.36 -6.74
C ALA A 79 -4.68 -5.74 -5.42
N VAL A 80 -3.95 -6.01 -4.35
CA VAL A 80 -4.38 -5.68 -3.00
C VAL A 80 -3.25 -5.08 -2.16
N THR A 81 -3.60 -4.14 -1.30
CA THR A 81 -2.67 -3.66 -0.28
C THR A 81 -2.56 -4.66 0.86
N HIS A 82 -1.34 -4.92 1.33
CA HIS A 82 -1.11 -5.75 2.51
C HIS A 82 -1.53 -5.03 3.79
N GLN A 83 -1.12 -3.77 3.93
CA GLN A 83 -1.47 -2.92 5.05
C GLN A 83 -1.98 -1.57 4.56
N SER A 84 -3.15 -1.15 5.03
CA SER A 84 -3.75 0.13 4.67
C SER A 84 -2.93 1.29 5.22
N ASN A 85 -2.60 2.24 4.35
CA ASN A 85 -1.94 3.49 4.74
C ASN A 85 -2.86 4.49 5.45
N VAL A 86 -4.14 4.22 5.53
CA VAL A 86 -5.14 5.06 6.22
C VAL A 86 -5.59 4.41 7.51
N LEU A 87 -6.06 3.17 7.44
CA LEU A 87 -6.70 2.46 8.55
C LEU A 87 -5.69 1.73 9.44
N GLY A 88 -4.47 1.51 8.94
CA GLY A 88 -3.51 0.60 9.56
C GLY A 88 -3.87 -0.89 9.40
N THR A 89 -5.04 -1.22 8.92
CA THR A 89 -5.53 -2.61 8.76
C THR A 89 -4.54 -3.45 7.97
N VAL A 90 -4.15 -4.60 8.52
CA VAL A 90 -3.41 -5.66 7.83
C VAL A 90 -4.42 -6.64 7.25
N ASN A 91 -4.37 -6.86 5.94
CA ASN A 91 -5.33 -7.68 5.22
C ASN A 91 -4.97 -9.17 5.26
N PRO A 92 -5.96 -10.08 5.27
CA PRO A 92 -5.77 -11.53 5.23
C PRO A 92 -5.40 -11.98 3.80
N VAL A 93 -4.15 -11.79 3.41
CA VAL A 93 -3.65 -12.03 2.05
C VAL A 93 -3.74 -13.52 1.67
N ASP A 94 -3.56 -14.43 2.62
CA ASP A 94 -3.66 -15.88 2.45
C ASP A 94 -5.00 -16.32 1.85
N VAL A 95 -6.12 -15.75 2.33
CA VAL A 95 -7.47 -15.99 1.81
C VAL A 95 -7.57 -15.58 0.33
N LEU A 96 -7.01 -14.42 -0.01
CA LEU A 96 -7.05 -13.87 -1.37
C LEU A 96 -6.12 -14.66 -2.31
N VAL A 97 -4.94 -15.05 -1.83
CA VAL A 97 -4.00 -15.92 -2.56
C VAL A 97 -4.64 -17.26 -2.89
N ALA A 98 -5.24 -17.93 -1.90
CA ALA A 98 -5.90 -19.20 -2.11
C ALA A 98 -7.00 -19.09 -3.18
N ARG A 99 -7.79 -18.02 -3.14
CA ARG A 99 -8.86 -17.80 -4.12
C ARG A 99 -8.33 -17.43 -5.50
N ALA A 100 -7.34 -16.54 -5.60
CA ALA A 100 -6.73 -16.16 -6.87
C ALA A 100 -6.13 -17.39 -7.58
N ARG A 101 -5.40 -18.23 -6.85
CA ARG A 101 -4.84 -19.49 -7.37
C ARG A 101 -5.92 -20.43 -7.88
N ALA A 102 -7.04 -20.58 -7.18
CA ALA A 102 -8.13 -21.48 -7.56
C ALA A 102 -8.78 -21.08 -8.90
N VAL A 103 -8.66 -19.82 -9.33
CA VAL A 103 -9.20 -19.31 -10.59
C VAL A 103 -8.11 -18.99 -11.63
N GLY A 104 -6.83 -19.19 -11.30
CA GLY A 104 -5.70 -18.89 -12.18
C GLY A 104 -5.37 -17.40 -12.33
N ALA A 105 -5.86 -16.55 -11.43
CA ALA A 105 -5.58 -15.12 -11.42
C ALA A 105 -4.19 -14.84 -10.85
N LEU A 106 -3.53 -13.79 -11.37
CA LEU A 106 -2.30 -13.23 -10.81
C LEU A 106 -2.63 -12.44 -9.54
N ILE A 107 -1.76 -12.53 -8.52
CA ILE A 107 -1.88 -11.73 -7.31
C ILE A 107 -0.71 -10.77 -7.16
N VAL A 108 -1.04 -9.48 -7.05
CA VAL A 108 -0.10 -8.36 -6.89
C VAL A 108 -0.32 -7.73 -5.52
N LEU A 109 0.71 -7.73 -4.69
CA LEU A 109 0.67 -7.20 -3.34
C LEU A 109 1.34 -5.82 -3.28
N ASP A 110 0.60 -4.80 -2.89
CA ASP A 110 1.18 -3.54 -2.44
C ASP A 110 1.60 -3.67 -0.98
N ALA A 111 2.89 -3.80 -0.76
CA ALA A 111 3.52 -3.96 0.55
C ALA A 111 4.21 -2.67 1.03
N CYS A 112 3.85 -1.50 0.47
CA CYS A 112 4.45 -0.21 0.82
C CYS A 112 4.35 0.16 2.29
N GLN A 113 3.34 -0.37 2.99
CA GLN A 113 3.12 -0.12 4.42
C GLN A 113 3.43 -1.33 5.31
N SER A 114 3.72 -2.49 4.73
CA SER A 114 4.05 -3.68 5.53
C SER A 114 5.54 -3.95 5.60
N VAL A 115 6.26 -3.89 4.47
CA VAL A 115 7.71 -4.13 4.44
C VAL A 115 8.49 -3.24 5.40
N PRO A 116 8.18 -1.93 5.56
CA PRO A 116 8.85 -1.08 6.54
C PRO A 116 8.57 -1.42 8.00
N HIS A 117 7.42 -2.04 8.30
CA HIS A 117 6.82 -2.03 9.64
C HIS A 117 6.68 -3.42 10.28
N GLN A 118 6.78 -4.49 9.51
CA GLN A 118 6.62 -5.87 10.00
C GLN A 118 7.44 -6.86 9.18
N PRO A 119 7.70 -8.07 9.69
CA PRO A 119 8.31 -9.12 8.89
C PRO A 119 7.44 -9.49 7.69
N VAL A 120 8.04 -9.54 6.51
CA VAL A 120 7.35 -9.95 5.26
C VAL A 120 8.22 -10.97 4.55
N ASP A 121 7.75 -12.22 4.46
CA ASP A 121 8.36 -13.25 3.64
C ASP A 121 7.51 -13.47 2.38
N VAL A 122 7.98 -12.93 1.27
CA VAL A 122 7.26 -12.97 -0.01
C VAL A 122 7.13 -14.39 -0.58
N ALA A 123 8.06 -15.30 -0.25
CA ALA A 123 8.02 -16.68 -0.70
C ALA A 123 6.88 -17.45 -0.01
N ASP A 124 6.76 -17.29 1.31
CA ASP A 124 5.73 -17.94 2.11
C ASP A 124 4.32 -17.38 1.84
N MET A 125 4.21 -16.09 1.53
CA MET A 125 2.92 -15.47 1.22
C MET A 125 2.26 -16.02 -0.05
N GLY A 126 3.04 -16.61 -0.95
CA GLY A 126 2.51 -17.23 -2.16
C GLY A 126 1.92 -16.27 -3.18
N VAL A 127 2.25 -15.00 -3.11
CA VAL A 127 1.90 -13.96 -4.09
C VAL A 127 2.76 -14.07 -5.35
N ASP A 128 2.34 -13.45 -6.44
CA ASP A 128 3.07 -13.48 -7.71
C ASP A 128 3.99 -12.28 -7.86
N PHE A 129 3.56 -11.12 -7.36
CA PHE A 129 4.32 -9.87 -7.39
C PHE A 129 4.14 -9.10 -6.10
N VAL A 130 5.20 -8.42 -5.67
CA VAL A 130 5.19 -7.51 -4.51
C VAL A 130 5.84 -6.20 -4.91
N VAL A 131 5.25 -5.09 -4.48
CA VAL A 131 5.80 -3.75 -4.70
C VAL A 131 5.93 -3.00 -3.39
N PHE A 132 7.02 -2.25 -3.22
CA PHE A 132 7.20 -1.35 -2.09
C PHE A 132 8.15 -0.19 -2.41
N SER A 133 8.09 0.87 -1.59
CA SER A 133 8.85 2.10 -1.78
C SER A 133 9.99 2.21 -0.77
N GLY A 134 11.19 2.54 -1.24
CA GLY A 134 12.38 2.66 -0.38
C GLY A 134 12.26 3.77 0.67
N HIS A 135 11.67 4.93 0.31
CA HIS A 135 11.55 6.07 1.23
C HIS A 135 10.67 5.82 2.46
N LYS A 136 9.85 4.76 2.47
CA LYS A 136 9.04 4.37 3.63
C LYS A 136 9.78 3.43 4.58
N MET A 137 10.92 2.87 4.16
CA MET A 137 11.76 1.99 4.97
C MET A 137 13.14 2.60 5.23
N LEU A 138 13.20 3.89 5.56
CA LEU A 138 14.42 4.67 5.82
C LEU A 138 15.37 4.84 4.62
N GLY A 139 14.96 4.38 3.45
CA GLY A 139 15.72 4.50 2.22
C GLY A 139 15.53 5.86 1.54
N PRO A 140 16.31 6.16 0.50
CA PRO A 140 16.22 7.43 -0.23
C PRO A 140 14.97 7.53 -1.08
N LEU A 141 14.62 8.77 -1.46
CA LEU A 141 13.58 9.04 -2.45
C LEU A 141 13.98 8.51 -3.83
N GLY A 142 12.98 8.22 -4.67
CA GLY A 142 13.17 7.88 -6.09
C GLY A 142 13.48 6.41 -6.36
N ILE A 143 13.53 5.55 -5.33
CA ILE A 143 13.75 4.11 -5.49
C ILE A 143 12.62 3.31 -4.83
N GLY A 144 12.29 2.19 -5.44
CA GLY A 144 11.40 1.16 -4.91
C GLY A 144 11.73 -0.18 -5.53
N VAL A 145 11.06 -1.20 -5.07
CA VAL A 145 11.28 -2.59 -5.51
C VAL A 145 9.99 -3.17 -6.07
N LEU A 146 10.13 -3.86 -7.19
CA LEU A 146 9.16 -4.83 -7.67
C LEU A 146 9.83 -6.21 -7.60
N TRP A 147 9.33 -7.04 -6.71
CA TRP A 147 9.65 -8.46 -6.70
C TRP A 147 8.60 -9.23 -7.50
N GLY A 148 9.02 -10.25 -8.21
CA GLY A 148 8.11 -11.13 -8.94
C GLY A 148 8.69 -12.52 -9.08
N ARG A 149 7.83 -13.52 -9.26
CA ARG A 149 8.26 -14.89 -9.53
C ARG A 149 9.10 -14.92 -10.80
N PRO A 150 10.27 -15.59 -10.80
CA PRO A 150 11.18 -15.57 -11.94
C PRO A 150 10.53 -15.97 -13.27
N GLU A 151 9.69 -17.01 -13.26
CA GLU A 151 9.00 -17.50 -14.46
C GLU A 151 7.95 -16.49 -14.99
N LEU A 152 7.36 -15.66 -14.12
CA LEU A 152 6.45 -14.61 -14.51
C LEU A 152 7.19 -13.41 -15.08
N LEU A 153 8.27 -13.00 -14.44
CA LEU A 153 9.12 -11.91 -14.93
C LEU A 153 9.73 -12.27 -16.29
N ALA A 154 10.17 -13.54 -16.48
CA ALA A 154 10.72 -13.99 -17.75
C ALA A 154 9.73 -13.88 -18.92
N ALA A 155 8.45 -14.17 -18.66
CA ALA A 155 7.39 -14.11 -19.67
C ALA A 155 6.73 -12.73 -19.83
N MET A 156 6.92 -11.83 -18.85
CA MET A 156 6.26 -10.51 -18.84
C MET A 156 6.97 -9.52 -19.78
N PRO A 157 6.23 -8.79 -20.63
CA PRO A 157 6.81 -7.75 -21.47
C PRO A 157 7.23 -6.54 -20.65
N PRO A 158 8.21 -5.73 -21.14
CA PRO A 158 8.61 -4.51 -20.48
C PRO A 158 7.47 -3.49 -20.45
N PHE A 159 7.49 -2.56 -19.48
CA PHE A 159 6.55 -1.45 -19.37
C PHE A 159 7.13 -0.12 -19.87
N LEU A 160 8.44 0.08 -19.69
CA LEU A 160 9.23 1.17 -20.26
C LEU A 160 10.32 0.59 -21.10
N THR A 161 10.68 1.30 -22.19
CA THR A 161 11.73 0.91 -23.09
C THR A 161 12.76 2.03 -23.23
N GLY A 162 14.01 1.66 -23.55
CA GLY A 162 15.11 2.60 -23.65
C GLY A 162 16.46 1.90 -23.72
N GLY A 163 17.52 2.58 -23.33
CA GLY A 163 18.86 1.99 -23.20
C GLY A 163 18.93 1.00 -22.02
N SER A 164 19.97 0.19 -21.98
CA SER A 164 20.35 -0.79 -20.95
C SER A 164 19.42 -2.02 -20.80
N MET A 165 18.15 -1.95 -21.22
CA MET A 165 17.17 -3.02 -21.07
C MET A 165 16.95 -3.86 -22.33
N ILE A 166 17.68 -3.56 -23.40
CA ILE A 166 17.61 -4.20 -24.71
C ILE A 166 18.74 -5.21 -24.88
N GLU A 167 18.50 -6.23 -25.71
CA GLU A 167 19.52 -7.19 -26.14
C GLU A 167 20.00 -6.86 -27.57
N VAL A 168 19.06 -6.72 -28.52
CA VAL A 168 19.34 -6.31 -29.90
C VAL A 168 18.35 -5.26 -30.33
N VAL A 169 18.84 -4.23 -31.03
CA VAL A 169 18.00 -3.20 -31.66
C VAL A 169 18.26 -3.18 -33.15
N ARG A 170 17.21 -3.21 -33.95
CA ARG A 170 17.19 -3.03 -35.40
C ARG A 170 16.07 -2.09 -35.76
N MET A 171 16.08 -1.58 -37.00
CA MET A 171 15.00 -0.67 -37.46
C MET A 171 13.65 -1.37 -37.52
N GLU A 172 13.64 -2.67 -37.78
CA GLU A 172 12.43 -3.49 -37.92
C GLU A 172 11.89 -3.96 -36.56
N GLY A 173 12.67 -3.89 -35.45
CA GLY A 173 12.27 -4.34 -34.13
C GLY A 173 13.43 -4.54 -33.17
N SER A 174 13.10 -4.83 -31.92
CA SER A 174 14.07 -5.02 -30.84
C SER A 174 13.77 -6.25 -30.01
N THR A 175 14.81 -6.86 -29.45
CA THR A 175 14.71 -7.87 -28.39
C THR A 175 15.18 -7.28 -27.07
N PHE A 176 14.68 -7.85 -25.97
CA PHE A 176 14.89 -7.32 -24.64
C PHE A 176 15.78 -8.24 -23.82
N ALA A 177 16.57 -7.66 -22.93
CA ALA A 177 17.38 -8.39 -21.99
C ALA A 177 16.55 -9.30 -21.08
N ALA A 178 17.20 -10.24 -20.42
CA ALA A 178 16.55 -11.02 -19.36
C ALA A 178 16.21 -10.16 -18.15
N PRO A 179 15.21 -10.53 -17.33
CA PRO A 179 15.03 -9.90 -16.02
C PRO A 179 16.31 -10.05 -15.14
N PRO A 180 16.64 -9.06 -14.29
CA PRO A 180 15.86 -7.84 -13.98
C PRO A 180 16.03 -6.72 -15.00
N GLN A 181 17.08 -6.73 -15.84
CA GLN A 181 17.45 -5.61 -16.73
C GLN A 181 16.31 -5.23 -17.69
N ARG A 182 15.49 -6.17 -18.13
CA ARG A 182 14.31 -5.92 -18.98
C ARG A 182 13.39 -4.82 -18.43
N PHE A 183 13.33 -4.65 -17.11
CA PHE A 183 12.43 -3.72 -16.44
C PHE A 183 13.12 -2.46 -15.94
N GLU A 184 14.41 -2.30 -16.24
CA GLU A 184 15.26 -1.19 -15.76
C GLU A 184 15.79 -0.36 -16.94
N ALA A 185 14.89 0.40 -17.57
CA ALA A 185 15.24 1.24 -18.71
C ALA A 185 16.05 2.47 -18.27
N GLY A 186 17.14 2.74 -18.97
CA GLY A 186 18.03 3.88 -18.73
C GLY A 186 19.18 3.57 -17.79
N VAL A 187 19.80 4.62 -17.26
CA VAL A 187 20.91 4.51 -16.30
C VAL A 187 20.35 4.13 -14.93
N PRO A 188 20.85 3.05 -14.28
CA PRO A 188 20.39 2.65 -12.95
C PRO A 188 20.57 3.75 -11.89
N MET A 189 19.64 3.81 -10.94
CA MET A 189 19.68 4.72 -9.78
C MET A 189 20.68 4.22 -8.72
N ALA A 190 21.98 4.17 -9.08
CA ALA A 190 23.01 3.50 -8.28
C ALA A 190 23.15 4.10 -6.88
N ALA A 191 23.14 5.43 -6.74
CA ALA A 191 23.25 6.08 -5.42
C ALA A 191 22.05 5.71 -4.51
N GLN A 192 20.86 5.68 -5.07
CA GLN A 192 19.65 5.32 -4.33
C GLN A 192 19.63 3.83 -3.97
N ALA A 193 20.16 2.97 -4.85
CA ALA A 193 20.28 1.53 -4.56
C ALA A 193 21.24 1.28 -3.38
N VAL A 194 22.38 1.96 -3.34
CA VAL A 194 23.33 1.90 -2.21
C VAL A 194 22.66 2.41 -0.92
N GLY A 195 21.94 3.53 -1.00
CA GLY A 195 21.20 4.05 0.17
C GLY A 195 20.09 3.11 0.66
N LEU A 196 19.37 2.45 -0.26
CA LEU A 196 18.36 1.46 0.12
C LEU A 196 19.00 0.21 0.75
N ALA A 197 20.13 -0.24 0.23
CA ALA A 197 20.88 -1.36 0.83
C ALA A 197 21.29 -1.02 2.27
N ALA A 198 21.82 0.17 2.52
CA ALA A 198 22.19 0.63 3.86
C ALA A 198 20.96 0.68 4.81
N ALA A 199 19.80 1.07 4.31
CA ALA A 199 18.55 1.03 5.09
C ALA A 199 18.13 -0.40 5.44
N CYS A 200 18.26 -1.35 4.50
CA CYS A 200 18.02 -2.77 4.76
C CYS A 200 18.98 -3.33 5.81
N ASP A 201 20.26 -3.01 5.70
CA ASP A 201 21.28 -3.44 6.66
C ASP A 201 20.98 -2.89 8.07
N TYR A 202 20.60 -1.61 8.14
CA TYR A 202 20.24 -0.97 9.41
C TYR A 202 19.04 -1.66 10.06
N LEU A 203 17.95 -1.87 9.33
CA LEU A 203 16.74 -2.53 9.85
C LEU A 203 17.02 -3.98 10.26
N SER A 204 17.83 -4.69 9.49
CA SER A 204 18.21 -6.07 9.80
C SER A 204 19.12 -6.20 11.03
N ALA A 205 19.93 -5.17 11.31
CA ALA A 205 20.82 -5.13 12.46
C ALA A 205 20.14 -4.70 13.77
N LEU A 206 18.89 -4.25 13.72
CA LEU A 206 18.15 -3.89 14.94
C LEU A 206 18.00 -5.12 15.88
N PRO A 207 18.18 -4.94 17.18
CA PRO A 207 17.93 -6.01 18.15
C PRO A 207 16.50 -6.55 18.02
N GLY A 208 16.36 -7.82 17.66
CA GLY A 208 15.07 -8.46 17.38
C GLY A 208 14.50 -8.18 15.96
N GLY A 209 15.22 -7.43 15.12
CA GLY A 209 14.88 -7.20 13.72
C GLY A 209 13.48 -6.61 13.52
N MET A 210 12.85 -6.93 12.40
CA MET A 210 11.53 -6.40 12.05
C MET A 210 10.41 -6.82 12.99
N SER A 211 10.55 -7.95 13.70
CA SER A 211 9.59 -8.36 14.73
C SER A 211 9.60 -7.41 15.93
N ALA A 212 10.77 -6.86 16.28
CA ALA A 212 10.86 -5.86 17.35
C ALA A 212 10.25 -4.51 16.91
N VAL A 213 10.43 -4.12 15.64
CA VAL A 213 9.77 -2.93 15.06
C VAL A 213 8.25 -3.08 15.15
N GLU A 214 7.71 -4.20 14.67
CA GLU A 214 6.27 -4.48 14.75
C GLU A 214 5.73 -4.44 16.19
N ALA A 215 6.44 -5.07 17.14
CA ALA A 215 6.04 -5.10 18.54
C ALA A 215 6.08 -3.70 19.18
N HIS A 216 7.08 -2.89 18.82
CA HIS A 216 7.19 -1.49 19.26
C HIS A 216 6.02 -0.66 18.75
N GLU A 217 5.75 -0.68 17.44
CA GLU A 217 4.64 0.06 16.86
C GLU A 217 3.28 -0.38 17.38
N ARG A 218 3.08 -1.68 17.60
CA ARG A 218 1.85 -2.22 18.19
C ARG A 218 1.60 -1.64 19.60
N ARG A 219 2.67 -1.46 20.41
CA ARG A 219 2.57 -0.82 21.72
C ARG A 219 2.17 0.66 21.58
N LEU A 220 2.81 1.40 20.68
CA LEU A 220 2.50 2.80 20.43
C LEU A 220 1.06 2.98 19.91
N VAL A 221 0.60 2.12 19.02
CA VAL A 221 -0.79 2.12 18.54
C VAL A 221 -1.78 1.86 19.68
N ALA A 222 -1.50 0.88 20.54
CA ALA A 222 -2.35 0.61 21.70
C ALA A 222 -2.48 1.83 22.62
N TYR A 223 -1.35 2.49 22.89
CA TYR A 223 -1.30 3.69 23.72
C TYR A 223 -2.06 4.86 23.06
N THR A 224 -1.88 5.06 21.76
CA THR A 224 -2.60 6.08 20.97
C THR A 224 -4.11 5.85 21.00
N LEU A 225 -4.55 4.62 20.74
CA LEU A 225 -5.97 4.29 20.73
C LEU A 225 -6.62 4.53 22.11
N ALA A 226 -5.91 4.20 23.20
CA ALA A 226 -6.37 4.47 24.56
C ALA A 226 -6.48 5.98 24.82
N GLY A 227 -5.44 6.76 24.51
CA GLY A 227 -5.43 8.21 24.71
C GLY A 227 -6.49 8.95 23.90
N LEU A 228 -6.71 8.53 22.64
CA LEU A 228 -7.76 9.12 21.80
C LEU A 228 -9.16 8.73 22.26
N ALA A 229 -9.36 7.51 22.81
CA ALA A 229 -10.65 7.07 23.34
C ALA A 229 -11.09 7.87 24.58
N GLU A 230 -10.15 8.38 25.37
CA GLU A 230 -10.43 9.27 26.51
C GLU A 230 -10.81 10.70 26.08
N ASN A 231 -10.68 11.01 24.79
CA ASN A 231 -10.92 12.36 24.26
C ASN A 231 -12.30 12.44 23.60
N PRO A 232 -13.33 12.96 24.27
CA PRO A 232 -14.67 13.03 23.72
C PRO A 232 -14.71 13.81 22.40
N GLY A 233 -15.50 13.32 21.45
CA GLY A 233 -15.61 13.95 20.12
C GLY A 233 -14.55 13.50 19.13
N VAL A 234 -13.56 12.69 19.51
CA VAL A 234 -12.63 12.06 18.59
C VAL A 234 -13.22 10.72 18.11
N ARG A 235 -13.21 10.52 16.79
CA ARG A 235 -13.60 9.28 16.13
C ARG A 235 -12.39 8.70 15.41
N VAL A 236 -11.90 7.54 15.81
CA VAL A 236 -10.90 6.78 15.07
C VAL A 236 -11.55 6.22 13.80
N ILE A 237 -10.89 6.37 12.66
CA ILE A 237 -11.31 5.82 11.37
C ILE A 237 -10.51 4.54 11.13
N GLY A 238 -11.16 3.40 11.27
CA GLY A 238 -10.56 2.07 11.17
C GLY A 238 -10.63 1.28 12.48
N PRO A 239 -9.91 0.15 12.57
CA PRO A 239 -9.99 -0.72 13.73
C PRO A 239 -9.54 0.00 15.02
N VAL A 240 -10.28 -0.22 16.10
CA VAL A 240 -9.97 0.34 17.44
C VAL A 240 -9.20 -0.64 18.33
N THR A 241 -8.70 -1.72 17.74
CA THR A 241 -7.86 -2.74 18.40
C THR A 241 -6.52 -2.87 17.68
N THR A 242 -5.53 -3.47 18.31
CA THR A 242 -4.19 -3.71 17.71
C THR A 242 -4.10 -5.01 16.93
N GLU A 243 -5.16 -5.81 16.89
CA GLU A 243 -5.19 -7.05 16.12
C GLU A 243 -5.16 -6.77 14.63
N ALA A 244 -4.26 -7.41 13.88
CA ALA A 244 -4.05 -7.22 12.45
C ALA A 244 -4.04 -5.72 12.08
N ARG A 245 -3.20 -4.93 12.77
CA ARG A 245 -3.12 -3.48 12.61
C ARG A 245 -1.68 -2.99 12.77
N GLY A 246 -1.22 -2.14 11.86
CA GLY A 246 0.06 -1.45 11.91
C GLY A 246 -0.07 0.02 12.34
N GLY A 247 1.04 0.76 12.25
CA GLY A 247 1.32 2.04 12.90
C GLY A 247 0.51 3.27 12.44
N ALA A 248 -0.42 3.16 11.48
CA ALA A 248 -1.21 4.31 11.03
C ALA A 248 -2.52 4.44 11.82
N VAL A 249 -2.77 5.61 12.42
CA VAL A 249 -4.01 5.93 13.13
C VAL A 249 -4.63 7.18 12.52
N SER A 250 -5.71 7.00 11.76
CA SER A 250 -6.51 8.11 11.22
C SER A 250 -7.68 8.40 12.16
N PHE A 251 -7.96 9.68 12.35
CA PHE A 251 -9.05 10.12 13.22
C PHE A 251 -9.71 11.40 12.70
N ASP A 252 -10.90 11.64 13.17
CA ASP A 252 -11.74 12.82 12.93
C ASP A 252 -12.10 13.44 14.27
N VAL A 253 -12.09 14.76 14.35
CA VAL A 253 -12.48 15.52 15.53
C VAL A 253 -13.79 16.24 15.24
N ARG A 254 -14.85 15.90 15.95
CA ARG A 254 -16.18 16.44 15.72
C ARG A 254 -16.18 17.97 15.74
N GLY A 255 -16.69 18.58 14.69
CA GLY A 255 -16.84 20.03 14.60
C GLY A 255 -15.58 20.80 14.22
N ILE A 256 -14.45 20.12 13.97
CA ILE A 256 -13.22 20.77 13.54
C ILE A 256 -12.78 20.13 12.21
N HIS A 257 -12.45 20.96 11.23
CA HIS A 257 -11.91 20.43 9.97
C HIS A 257 -10.52 19.83 10.21
N PRO A 258 -10.17 18.66 9.61
CA PRO A 258 -8.87 18.02 9.83
C PRO A 258 -7.65 18.91 9.55
N HIS A 259 -7.73 19.83 8.58
CA HIS A 259 -6.65 20.80 8.33
C HIS A 259 -6.43 21.74 9.53
N ASP A 260 -7.51 22.16 10.19
CA ASP A 260 -7.43 23.05 11.36
C ASP A 260 -6.84 22.28 12.57
N VAL A 261 -7.23 21.01 12.74
CA VAL A 261 -6.59 20.12 13.73
C VAL A 261 -5.10 19.97 13.44
N GLY A 262 -4.74 19.73 12.17
CA GLY A 262 -3.34 19.62 11.75
C GLY A 262 -2.55 20.89 12.00
N GLN A 263 -3.12 22.08 11.75
CA GLN A 263 -2.45 23.35 12.00
C GLN A 263 -2.18 23.57 13.49
N VAL A 264 -3.16 23.30 14.36
CA VAL A 264 -2.94 23.43 15.81
C VAL A 264 -1.87 22.47 16.30
N LEU A 265 -1.85 21.23 15.79
CA LEU A 265 -0.83 20.23 16.13
C LEU A 265 0.57 20.69 15.66
N ASP A 266 0.67 21.22 14.43
CA ASP A 266 1.93 21.74 13.87
C ASP A 266 2.47 22.91 14.70
N ASP A 267 1.62 23.85 15.11
CA ASP A 267 1.98 24.97 15.99
C ASP A 267 2.52 24.49 17.37
N LEU A 268 2.15 23.27 17.78
CA LEU A 268 2.61 22.62 19.01
C LEU A 268 3.82 21.68 18.78
N GLY A 269 4.34 21.58 17.54
CA GLY A 269 5.45 20.73 17.18
C GLY A 269 5.08 19.25 17.00
N VAL A 270 3.79 18.96 16.77
CA VAL A 270 3.31 17.60 16.49
C VAL A 270 2.96 17.47 15.01
N GLU A 271 3.80 16.75 14.26
CA GLU A 271 3.63 16.56 12.84
C GLU A 271 2.64 15.45 12.51
N VAL A 272 1.56 15.78 11.84
CA VAL A 272 0.55 14.84 11.33
C VAL A 272 0.29 15.06 9.86
N ARG A 273 -0.29 14.08 9.21
CA ARG A 273 -0.77 14.26 7.84
C ARG A 273 -2.28 14.47 7.84
N VAL A 274 -2.76 15.42 7.01
CA VAL A 274 -4.19 15.70 6.83
C VAL A 274 -4.63 15.44 5.39
N GLY A 275 -5.87 15.04 5.19
CA GLY A 275 -6.46 14.82 3.88
C GLY A 275 -7.06 13.42 3.71
N HIS A 276 -7.19 13.01 2.44
CA HIS A 276 -7.71 11.68 2.05
C HIS A 276 -6.60 10.61 1.91
N HIS A 277 -5.34 10.94 2.19
CA HIS A 277 -4.16 10.04 2.20
C HIS A 277 -4.00 9.21 0.93
N CYS A 278 -4.37 9.77 -0.24
CA CYS A 278 -4.38 9.06 -1.53
C CYS A 278 -5.29 7.81 -1.56
N ALA A 279 -6.41 7.82 -0.83
CA ALA A 279 -7.40 6.74 -0.76
C ALA A 279 -8.83 7.33 -0.79
N TRP A 280 -9.19 8.05 -1.85
CA TRP A 280 -10.48 8.71 -2.01
C TRP A 280 -11.69 7.77 -1.85
N PRO A 281 -11.71 6.55 -2.43
CA PRO A 281 -12.84 5.65 -2.24
C PRO A 281 -13.07 5.31 -0.77
N LEU A 282 -11.99 5.09 -0.02
CA LEU A 282 -12.06 4.77 1.40
C LEU A 282 -12.59 5.97 2.23
N ALA A 283 -12.16 7.20 1.94
CA ALA A 283 -12.69 8.39 2.60
C ALA A 283 -14.21 8.51 2.38
N ARG A 284 -14.70 8.25 1.16
CA ARG A 284 -16.14 8.21 0.85
C ARG A 284 -16.87 7.10 1.59
N ARG A 285 -16.25 5.91 1.72
CA ARG A 285 -16.81 4.76 2.46
C ARG A 285 -17.10 5.13 3.92
N PHE A 286 -16.22 5.90 4.55
CA PHE A 286 -16.39 6.36 5.94
C PHE A 286 -17.14 7.69 6.08
N GLY A 287 -17.60 8.28 4.97
CA GLY A 287 -18.35 9.54 4.98
C GLY A 287 -17.53 10.75 5.44
N VAL A 288 -16.19 10.72 5.22
CA VAL A 288 -15.28 11.81 5.58
C VAL A 288 -14.68 12.44 4.33
N ALA A 289 -14.54 13.76 4.33
CA ALA A 289 -13.84 14.47 3.26
C ALA A 289 -12.31 14.36 3.43
N ALA A 290 -11.87 14.32 4.67
CA ALA A 290 -10.47 14.25 5.09
C ALA A 290 -10.40 13.66 6.50
N THR A 291 -9.21 13.22 6.90
CA THR A 291 -8.88 12.82 8.28
C THR A 291 -7.54 13.41 8.68
N THR A 292 -7.30 13.52 9.97
CA THR A 292 -5.98 13.70 10.55
C THR A 292 -5.38 12.32 10.79
N ARG A 293 -4.14 12.07 10.35
CA ARG A 293 -3.47 10.77 10.51
C ARG A 293 -2.13 10.93 11.22
N ALA A 294 -1.99 10.28 12.35
CA ALA A 294 -0.71 10.02 13.00
C ALA A 294 -0.14 8.69 12.49
N THR A 295 1.17 8.63 12.32
CA THR A 295 1.90 7.41 11.96
C THR A 295 3.14 7.30 12.81
N PHE A 296 3.40 6.12 13.33
CA PHE A 296 4.53 5.84 14.21
C PHE A 296 5.54 4.95 13.51
N TYR A 297 6.80 5.10 13.90
CA TYR A 297 7.88 4.25 13.46
C TYR A 297 8.87 4.01 14.61
N LEU A 298 9.96 3.36 14.33
CA LEU A 298 10.96 2.91 15.31
C LEU A 298 11.61 4.03 16.17
N TYR A 299 11.48 5.28 15.77
CA TYR A 299 12.03 6.45 16.45
C TYR A 299 11.02 7.22 17.32
N ASN A 300 9.74 6.84 17.31
CA ASN A 300 8.73 7.45 18.15
C ASN A 300 8.65 6.76 19.53
N ASP A 301 8.16 7.50 20.52
CA ASP A 301 7.91 6.98 21.86
C ASP A 301 6.54 7.45 22.41
N GLU A 302 6.27 7.13 23.67
CA GLU A 302 5.00 7.48 24.33
C GLU A 302 4.84 8.99 24.53
N ALA A 303 5.94 9.76 24.66
CA ALA A 303 5.88 11.20 24.82
C ALA A 303 5.37 11.90 23.52
N ASP A 304 5.68 11.36 22.34
CA ASP A 304 5.12 11.85 21.09
C ASP A 304 3.59 11.66 21.04
N ILE A 305 3.11 10.57 21.63
CA ILE A 305 1.68 10.27 21.70
C ILE A 305 0.97 11.14 22.71
N ASP A 306 1.59 11.38 23.87
CA ASP A 306 1.06 12.33 24.86
C ASP A 306 0.92 13.73 24.24
N ALA A 307 1.94 14.19 23.51
CA ALA A 307 1.90 15.46 22.78
C ALA A 307 0.77 15.50 21.74
N LEU A 308 0.57 14.40 20.99
CA LEU A 308 -0.54 14.28 20.02
C LEU A 308 -1.91 14.41 20.72
N VAL A 309 -2.12 13.65 21.80
CA VAL A 309 -3.41 13.61 22.52
C VAL A 309 -3.71 14.98 23.17
N ASP A 310 -2.71 15.60 23.78
CA ASP A 310 -2.85 16.93 24.38
C ASP A 310 -3.06 18.00 23.31
N GLY A 311 -2.38 17.90 22.18
CA GLY A 311 -2.60 18.80 21.03
C GLY A 311 -4.01 18.71 20.45
N VAL A 312 -4.59 17.49 20.39
CA VAL A 312 -6.00 17.32 19.97
C VAL A 312 -6.96 17.97 20.99
N ARG A 313 -6.70 17.84 22.29
CA ARG A 313 -7.48 18.56 23.33
C ARG A 313 -7.35 20.07 23.20
N GLU A 314 -6.15 20.58 22.86
CA GLU A 314 -5.95 22.01 22.62
C GLU A 314 -6.72 22.48 21.39
N ALA A 315 -6.74 21.72 20.28
CA ALA A 315 -7.56 22.05 19.12
C ALA A 315 -9.04 22.17 19.49
N GLN A 316 -9.57 21.24 20.30
CA GLN A 316 -10.95 21.30 20.78
C GLN A 316 -11.21 22.56 21.64
N ARG A 317 -10.28 22.93 22.53
CA ARG A 317 -10.37 24.17 23.32
C ARG A 317 -10.34 25.41 22.44
N PHE A 318 -9.41 25.48 21.48
CA PHE A 318 -9.26 26.62 20.58
C PHE A 318 -10.53 26.86 19.76
N PHE A 319 -11.11 25.81 19.20
CA PHE A 319 -12.34 25.90 18.40
C PHE A 319 -13.64 25.88 19.25
N LYS A 320 -13.54 25.80 20.57
CA LYS A 320 -14.68 25.80 21.51
C LYS A 320 -15.70 24.71 21.19
N VAL A 321 -15.26 23.56 20.71
CA VAL A 321 -16.13 22.40 20.53
C VAL A 321 -16.17 21.64 21.84
N ALA A 322 -17.39 21.30 22.28
CA ALA A 322 -17.55 20.46 23.46
C ALA A 322 -17.00 19.06 23.16
N GLY A 323 -16.14 18.59 24.03
CA GLY A 323 -15.69 17.21 24.00
C GLY A 323 -16.84 16.24 24.28
#